data_4e937d77adf8c3b3368b4affc77a1690
#
_entry.id   4e937d77adf8c3b3368b4affc77a1690
#
_cell.length_a   1.000
_cell.length_b   1.000
_cell.length_c   1.000
_cell.angle_alpha   90.00
_cell.angle_beta   90.00
_cell.angle_gamma   90.00
#
_symmetry.space_group_name_H-M   'P 1'
#
loop_
_entity.id
_entity.type
_entity.pdbx_description
1 polymer ?
#
loop_
_entity_poly.entity_id
_entity_poly.type
_entity_poly.pdbx_seq_one_letter_code
_entity_poly.pdbx_strand_id
1 'polypeptide(L)'
;MVISTLAPNGRLATTGLTVEQAKGLEFVVRLIRSQKVGAIGIQGYAGCGKTFVVTNTLIPKLRLMGLEVVVTAFTNRAVGVVKDYLATAGYAFIRAQTTSSVLGFRELPPVGKKPPRFEKVKPSSLDDVDVVVVDEASMLPPEHFKAFEQEVEMRAALGKPLWVIYVGDPAQLPPIGIAPGRLSPAMELPSGQIARLTTVMRTGGAVLNAATAVRETKPGAAICFKSETSGGSSVVVHGNRQAARRTAKELVDALGSEFRILAWTNQTVDSWNRICRDHDLGANAPSFVVGERLITRAPIWDLDDINDPEASPICPNGNELEVMDARQREVKVIPLDGGSQICWEIVARCAPNQPPIKFYALDQEDITDYQMQLEAWKTEAINSSGLQSKSIWRERYYPSLRLFGHLVGPSYATTVHRAQGGQWDTVLVDLADINRARRANGSEHQRLLYTGVTRAKRALHIMEA
;
A
#
# COMPACT_ATOMS: atom_id res chain seq x y z
N MET A 1 0.58 -24.40 14.37
CA MET A 1 1.35 -23.95 15.56
C MET A 1 2.77 -24.46 15.39
N VAL A 2 3.67 -23.66 14.81
CA VAL A 2 5.09 -24.02 14.65
C VAL A 2 5.84 -23.24 15.71
N ILE A 3 6.16 -23.92 16.81
CA ILE A 3 6.99 -23.37 17.87
C ILE A 3 8.43 -23.38 17.34
N SER A 4 9.02 -22.22 17.10
CA SER A 4 10.44 -22.09 16.78
C SER A 4 11.25 -22.34 18.04
N THR A 5 11.67 -23.56 18.27
CA THR A 5 12.65 -23.91 19.29
C THR A 5 14.05 -23.63 18.78
N LEU A 6 14.82 -22.83 19.52
CA LEU A 6 16.26 -22.70 19.27
C LEU A 6 16.94 -24.06 19.52
N ALA A 7 17.76 -24.47 18.55
CA ALA A 7 18.68 -25.57 18.79
C ALA A 7 19.70 -25.16 19.89
N PRO A 8 20.20 -26.09 20.73
CA PRO A 8 21.09 -25.80 21.86
C PRO A 8 22.39 -25.06 21.50
N ASN A 9 22.72 -24.99 20.24
CA ASN A 9 23.95 -24.34 19.70
C ASN A 9 23.70 -22.90 19.14
N GLY A 10 22.56 -22.28 19.41
CA GLY A 10 22.23 -20.92 18.96
C GLY A 10 22.01 -20.77 17.44
N ARG A 11 21.89 -21.87 16.69
CA ARG A 11 21.49 -21.88 15.29
C ARG A 11 19.98 -21.73 15.17
N LEU A 12 19.52 -21.04 14.14
CA LEU A 12 18.10 -20.96 13.80
C LEU A 12 17.52 -22.35 13.63
N ALA A 13 16.43 -22.66 14.33
CA ALA A 13 15.65 -23.85 14.04
C ALA A 13 15.03 -23.66 12.64
N THR A 14 15.58 -24.31 11.65
CA THR A 14 15.23 -24.17 10.21
C THR A 14 13.98 -24.97 9.83
N THR A 15 13.20 -25.44 10.78
CA THR A 15 11.95 -26.16 10.50
C THR A 15 10.97 -25.24 9.77
N GLY A 16 10.82 -25.45 8.46
CA GLY A 16 9.92 -24.68 7.59
C GLY A 16 10.57 -23.61 6.70
N LEU A 17 11.87 -23.35 6.82
CA LEU A 17 12.60 -22.46 5.91
C LEU A 17 13.24 -23.22 4.75
N THR A 18 13.32 -22.60 3.58
CA THR A 18 14.20 -23.09 2.51
C THR A 18 15.67 -22.85 2.88
N VAL A 19 16.56 -23.60 2.23
CA VAL A 19 18.02 -23.42 2.39
C VAL A 19 18.44 -21.97 2.04
N GLU A 20 17.84 -21.40 1.02
CA GLU A 20 18.10 -20.03 0.59
C GLU A 20 17.64 -19.00 1.65
N GLN A 21 16.44 -19.17 2.19
CA GLN A 21 15.93 -18.34 3.27
C GLN A 21 16.81 -18.41 4.52
N ALA A 22 17.22 -19.61 4.93
CA ALA A 22 18.10 -19.81 6.09
C ALA A 22 19.46 -19.10 5.90
N LYS A 23 20.10 -19.29 4.73
CA LYS A 23 21.37 -18.62 4.38
C LYS A 23 21.21 -17.10 4.34
N GLY A 24 20.10 -16.58 3.78
CA GLY A 24 19.81 -15.15 3.76
C GLY A 24 19.69 -14.55 5.15
N LEU A 25 18.99 -15.22 6.06
CA LEU A 25 18.87 -14.78 7.46
C LEU A 25 20.21 -14.82 8.21
N GLU A 26 21.00 -15.89 8.04
CA GLU A 26 22.33 -15.97 8.65
C GLU A 26 23.25 -14.84 8.16
N PHE A 27 23.16 -14.51 6.86
CA PHE A 27 23.88 -13.38 6.28
C PHE A 27 23.48 -12.06 6.96
N VAL A 28 22.19 -11.75 7.10
CA VAL A 28 21.70 -10.54 7.76
C VAL A 28 22.19 -10.46 9.21
N VAL A 29 22.04 -11.54 9.98
CA VAL A 29 22.48 -11.60 11.39
C VAL A 29 23.99 -11.40 11.50
N ARG A 30 24.77 -11.97 10.57
CA ARG A 30 26.23 -11.76 10.53
C ARG A 30 26.61 -10.31 10.27
N LEU A 31 25.91 -9.61 9.36
CA LEU A 31 26.16 -8.19 9.09
C LEU A 31 25.86 -7.34 10.34
N ILE A 32 24.75 -7.58 11.00
CA ILE A 32 24.39 -6.87 12.25
C ILE A 32 25.48 -7.10 13.31
N ARG A 33 25.92 -8.32 13.51
CA ARG A 33 26.99 -8.65 14.48
C ARG A 33 28.34 -8.02 14.14
N SER A 34 28.60 -7.77 12.86
CA SER A 34 29.88 -7.15 12.44
C SER A 34 29.98 -5.66 12.78
N GLN A 35 28.87 -5.02 13.12
CA GLN A 35 28.73 -3.58 13.45
C GLN A 35 29.30 -2.63 12.38
N LYS A 36 29.54 -3.10 11.15
CA LYS A 36 30.22 -2.34 10.09
C LYS A 36 29.26 -1.70 9.08
N VAL A 37 27.98 -2.10 9.08
CA VAL A 37 27.03 -1.73 8.02
C VAL A 37 25.68 -1.36 8.64
N GLY A 38 25.18 -0.16 8.34
CA GLY A 38 23.87 0.31 8.81
C GLY A 38 22.71 -0.09 7.90
N ALA A 39 22.94 -0.32 6.59
CA ALA A 39 21.91 -0.66 5.62
C ALA A 39 22.07 -2.09 5.11
N ILE A 40 20.99 -2.89 5.14
CA ILE A 40 20.98 -4.28 4.73
C ILE A 40 19.75 -4.53 3.83
N GLY A 41 19.92 -5.23 2.71
CA GLY A 41 18.83 -5.60 1.80
C GLY A 41 18.41 -7.05 1.94
N ILE A 42 17.12 -7.32 1.99
CA ILE A 42 16.52 -8.64 1.73
C ILE A 42 15.69 -8.50 0.46
N GLN A 43 16.27 -8.87 -0.67
CA GLN A 43 15.62 -8.75 -1.97
C GLN A 43 15.17 -10.11 -2.47
N GLY A 44 13.97 -10.17 -3.03
CA GLY A 44 13.47 -11.41 -3.59
C GLY A 44 12.17 -11.26 -4.34
N TYR A 45 11.81 -12.28 -5.11
CA TYR A 45 10.62 -12.27 -5.94
C TYR A 45 9.32 -12.21 -5.12
N ALA A 46 8.24 -11.74 -5.75
CA ALA A 46 6.92 -11.84 -5.15
C ALA A 46 6.61 -13.30 -4.82
N GLY A 47 6.10 -13.57 -3.62
CA GLY A 47 5.76 -14.93 -3.17
C GLY A 47 6.92 -15.77 -2.62
N CYS A 48 8.15 -15.26 -2.54
CA CYS A 48 9.27 -15.99 -1.90
C CYS A 48 9.24 -15.96 -0.35
N GLY A 49 8.17 -15.43 0.25
CA GLY A 49 7.97 -15.44 1.70
C GLY A 49 8.80 -14.42 2.47
N LYS A 50 9.25 -13.32 1.87
CA LYS A 50 10.07 -12.27 2.53
C LYS A 50 9.47 -11.82 3.86
N THR A 51 8.26 -11.29 3.84
CA THR A 51 7.57 -10.80 5.06
C THR A 51 7.41 -11.90 6.09
N PHE A 52 7.00 -13.11 5.67
CA PHE A 52 6.88 -14.27 6.56
C PHE A 52 8.20 -14.62 7.25
N VAL A 53 9.29 -14.72 6.50
CA VAL A 53 10.63 -15.07 7.02
C VAL A 53 11.13 -14.00 7.99
N VAL A 54 10.88 -12.73 7.66
CA VAL A 54 11.27 -11.59 8.52
C VAL A 54 10.47 -11.61 9.82
N THR A 55 9.14 -11.71 9.76
CA THR A 55 8.29 -11.63 10.95
C THR A 55 8.36 -12.88 11.82
N ASN A 56 8.44 -14.07 11.21
CA ASN A 56 8.40 -15.34 11.97
C ASN A 56 9.78 -15.87 12.38
N THR A 57 10.86 -15.34 11.81
CA THR A 57 12.20 -15.88 12.10
C THR A 57 13.23 -14.79 12.42
N LEU A 58 13.37 -13.76 11.57
CA LEU A 58 14.40 -12.74 11.79
C LEU A 58 14.10 -11.89 13.02
N ILE A 59 12.91 -11.34 13.15
CA ILE A 59 12.50 -10.50 14.28
C ILE A 59 12.64 -11.27 15.62
N PRO A 60 12.11 -12.49 15.77
CA PRO A 60 12.37 -13.30 16.97
C PRO A 60 13.86 -13.44 17.30
N LYS A 61 14.69 -13.68 16.30
CA LYS A 61 16.14 -13.80 16.48
C LYS A 61 16.79 -12.51 16.95
N LEU A 62 16.40 -11.38 16.38
CA LEU A 62 16.90 -10.04 16.79
C LEU A 62 16.48 -9.72 18.23
N ARG A 63 15.25 -10.02 18.60
CA ARG A 63 14.75 -9.86 19.98
C ARG A 63 15.52 -10.72 20.97
N LEU A 64 15.86 -11.97 20.63
CA LEU A 64 16.70 -12.86 21.45
C LEU A 64 18.15 -12.35 21.58
N MET A 65 18.60 -11.51 20.65
CA MET A 65 19.90 -10.81 20.76
C MET A 65 19.81 -9.55 21.64
N GLY A 66 18.65 -9.22 22.21
CA GLY A 66 18.42 -8.04 23.03
C GLY A 66 18.19 -6.76 22.23
N LEU A 67 17.95 -6.86 20.92
CA LEU A 67 17.76 -5.70 20.04
C LEU A 67 16.30 -5.25 20.00
N GLU A 68 16.06 -3.95 20.11
CA GLU A 68 14.75 -3.34 19.93
C GLU A 68 14.44 -3.16 18.45
N VAL A 69 13.29 -3.70 18.02
CA VAL A 69 12.90 -3.75 16.61
C VAL A 69 11.62 -2.95 16.37
N VAL A 70 11.61 -2.13 15.33
CA VAL A 70 10.39 -1.55 14.75
C VAL A 70 10.23 -2.04 13.31
N VAL A 71 9.00 -2.34 12.91
CA VAL A 71 8.69 -2.69 11.52
C VAL A 71 7.96 -1.54 10.87
N THR A 72 8.38 -1.17 9.67
CA THR A 72 7.75 -0.11 8.90
C THR A 72 7.41 -0.58 7.51
N ALA A 73 6.43 0.05 6.89
CA ALA A 73 6.15 -0.07 5.47
C ALA A 73 5.70 1.29 4.92
N PHE A 74 5.78 1.48 3.61
CA PHE A 74 5.40 2.77 3.03
C PHE A 74 3.89 3.00 3.07
N THR A 75 3.07 1.96 2.87
CA THR A 75 1.61 2.05 2.86
C THR A 75 0.98 1.49 4.13
N ASN A 76 -0.17 2.06 4.54
CA ASN A 76 -0.94 1.55 5.69
C ASN A 76 -1.42 0.12 5.48
N ARG A 77 -1.76 -0.25 4.24
CA ARG A 77 -2.15 -1.63 3.88
C ARG A 77 -1.01 -2.62 4.16
N ALA A 78 0.21 -2.29 3.75
CA ALA A 78 1.37 -3.13 4.04
C ALA A 78 1.65 -3.21 5.55
N VAL A 79 1.49 -2.11 6.29
CA VAL A 79 1.57 -2.12 7.76
C VAL A 79 0.52 -3.05 8.37
N GLY A 80 -0.72 -3.05 7.85
CA GLY A 80 -1.78 -3.97 8.29
C GLY A 80 -1.37 -5.42 8.12
N VAL A 81 -0.87 -5.80 6.95
CA VAL A 81 -0.38 -7.16 6.67
C VAL A 81 0.75 -7.55 7.62
N VAL A 82 1.71 -6.65 7.88
CA VAL A 82 2.80 -6.90 8.83
C VAL A 82 2.26 -7.13 10.24
N LYS A 83 1.29 -6.32 10.71
CA LYS A 83 0.65 -6.49 12.02
C LYS A 83 -0.01 -7.85 12.16
N ASP A 84 -0.70 -8.33 11.13
CA ASP A 84 -1.35 -9.65 11.13
C ASP A 84 -0.31 -10.78 11.24
N TYR A 85 0.79 -10.69 10.50
CA TYR A 85 1.90 -11.65 10.61
C TYR A 85 2.54 -11.62 12.00
N LEU A 86 2.81 -10.44 12.55
CA LEU A 86 3.37 -10.28 13.90
C LEU A 86 2.43 -10.85 14.97
N ALA A 87 1.13 -10.59 14.87
CA ALA A 87 0.13 -11.12 15.80
C ALA A 87 0.06 -12.65 15.72
N THR A 88 0.03 -13.22 14.52
CA THR A 88 0.03 -14.67 14.29
C THR A 88 1.30 -15.33 14.85
N ALA A 89 2.44 -14.65 14.75
CA ALA A 89 3.72 -15.12 15.29
C ALA A 89 3.88 -14.92 16.82
N GLY A 90 2.91 -14.29 17.50
CA GLY A 90 2.98 -13.99 18.93
C GLY A 90 3.78 -12.74 19.28
N TYR A 91 4.04 -11.87 18.31
CA TYR A 91 4.82 -10.63 18.46
C TYR A 91 3.98 -9.37 18.23
N ALA A 92 2.69 -9.39 18.56
CA ALA A 92 1.77 -8.26 18.41
C ALA A 92 2.23 -6.98 19.15
N PHE A 93 3.11 -7.11 20.14
CA PHE A 93 3.69 -5.99 20.88
C PHE A 93 4.78 -5.25 20.10
N ILE A 94 5.30 -5.80 19.01
CA ILE A 94 6.27 -5.13 18.14
C ILE A 94 5.59 -3.95 17.42
N ARG A 95 6.18 -2.77 17.56
CA ARG A 95 5.67 -1.56 16.92
C ARG A 95 5.74 -1.69 15.40
N ALA A 96 4.59 -1.53 14.72
CA ALA A 96 4.49 -1.51 13.28
C ALA A 96 3.73 -0.26 12.83
N GLN A 97 4.38 0.59 12.00
CA GLN A 97 3.89 1.91 11.57
C GLN A 97 4.34 2.21 10.14
N THR A 98 3.80 3.28 9.54
CA THR A 98 4.32 3.73 8.24
C THR A 98 5.70 4.37 8.38
N THR A 99 6.52 4.30 7.32
CA THR A 99 7.84 4.94 7.29
C THR A 99 7.75 6.44 7.53
N SER A 100 6.72 7.10 7.00
CA SER A 100 6.45 8.52 7.25
C SER A 100 6.22 8.79 8.74
N SER A 101 5.40 7.98 9.40
CA SER A 101 5.11 8.13 10.83
C SER A 101 6.36 7.99 11.69
N VAL A 102 7.18 6.98 11.43
CA VAL A 102 8.43 6.72 12.20
C VAL A 102 9.47 7.83 12.00
N LEU A 103 9.60 8.33 10.77
CA LEU A 103 10.57 9.38 10.43
C LEU A 103 10.07 10.80 10.74
N GLY A 104 8.80 10.97 11.13
CA GLY A 104 8.20 12.27 11.40
C GLY A 104 7.86 13.07 10.15
N PHE A 105 7.64 12.41 9.01
CA PHE A 105 7.19 13.03 7.78
C PHE A 105 5.67 13.20 7.74
N ARG A 106 5.24 14.28 7.09
CA ARG A 106 3.85 14.51 6.68
C ARG A 106 3.81 14.60 5.15
N GLU A 107 2.85 13.91 4.55
CA GLU A 107 2.55 14.10 3.14
C GLU A 107 1.84 15.44 2.93
N LEU A 108 2.39 16.26 2.04
CA LEU A 108 1.80 17.54 1.66
C LEU A 108 0.81 17.33 0.52
N PRO A 109 -0.28 18.12 0.50
CA PRO A 109 -1.22 18.10 -0.62
C PRO A 109 -0.49 18.28 -1.96
N PRO A 110 -0.79 17.46 -2.97
CA PRO A 110 -0.17 17.57 -4.28
C PRO A 110 -0.48 18.94 -4.90
N VAL A 111 0.51 19.58 -5.52
CA VAL A 111 0.34 20.84 -6.24
C VAL A 111 0.26 20.55 -7.74
N GLY A 112 -0.94 20.61 -8.31
CA GLY A 112 -1.20 20.27 -9.70
C GLY A 112 -0.92 18.78 -9.98
N LYS A 113 -0.19 18.50 -11.07
CA LYS A 113 0.19 17.12 -11.49
C LYS A 113 1.52 16.65 -10.88
N LYS A 114 2.08 17.38 -9.90
CA LYS A 114 3.34 16.98 -9.27
C LYS A 114 3.13 15.78 -8.34
N PRO A 115 4.16 14.91 -8.18
CA PRO A 115 4.07 13.80 -7.22
C PRO A 115 3.89 14.30 -5.79
N PRO A 116 3.40 13.45 -4.88
CA PRO A 116 3.35 13.76 -3.45
C PRO A 116 4.71 14.23 -2.94
N ARG A 117 4.69 15.21 -2.04
CA ARG A 117 5.88 15.73 -1.39
C ARG A 117 5.77 15.43 0.10
N PHE A 118 6.91 15.13 0.72
CA PHE A 118 6.98 14.85 2.15
C PHE A 118 7.80 15.93 2.85
N GLU A 119 7.28 16.42 3.96
CA GLU A 119 7.96 17.40 4.81
C GLU A 119 8.19 16.78 6.19
N LYS A 120 9.41 16.93 6.73
CA LYS A 120 9.73 16.51 8.10
C LYS A 120 9.15 17.54 9.06
N VAL A 121 8.08 17.17 9.79
CA VAL A 121 7.35 18.06 10.69
C VAL A 121 7.64 17.80 12.16
N LYS A 122 8.25 16.66 12.49
CA LYS A 122 8.66 16.31 13.85
C LYS A 122 9.90 15.40 13.83
N PRO A 123 10.61 15.24 14.97
CA PRO A 123 11.71 14.28 15.10
C PRO A 123 11.26 12.86 14.76
N SER A 124 12.21 12.01 14.39
CA SER A 124 11.97 10.58 14.26
C SER A 124 11.65 9.95 15.62
N SER A 125 10.95 8.84 15.63
CA SER A 125 10.62 8.07 16.84
C SER A 125 11.51 6.82 16.95
N LEU A 126 12.82 6.97 16.70
CA LEU A 126 13.80 5.88 16.64
C LEU A 126 14.81 5.85 17.79
N ASP A 127 14.67 6.70 18.81
CA ASP A 127 15.65 6.84 19.89
C ASP A 127 15.95 5.53 20.64
N ASP A 128 14.93 4.69 20.84
CA ASP A 128 14.99 3.42 21.56
C ASP A 128 15.04 2.21 20.62
N VAL A 129 15.33 2.42 19.33
CA VAL A 129 15.28 1.36 18.30
C VAL A 129 16.70 1.01 17.86
N ASP A 130 17.02 -0.28 17.83
CA ASP A 130 18.29 -0.79 17.31
C ASP A 130 18.16 -1.24 15.84
N VAL A 131 17.01 -1.76 15.46
CA VAL A 131 16.76 -2.28 14.11
C VAL A 131 15.43 -1.78 13.56
N VAL A 132 15.47 -1.15 12.40
CA VAL A 132 14.30 -0.81 11.60
C VAL A 132 14.18 -1.83 10.47
N VAL A 133 13.04 -2.48 10.36
CA VAL A 133 12.68 -3.28 9.18
C VAL A 133 11.74 -2.46 8.31
N VAL A 134 12.10 -2.24 7.05
CA VAL A 134 11.27 -1.54 6.06
C VAL A 134 10.75 -2.56 5.06
N ASP A 135 9.50 -2.99 5.24
CA ASP A 135 8.85 -3.92 4.30
C ASP A 135 8.30 -3.17 3.08
N GLU A 136 8.13 -3.86 1.95
CA GLU A 136 7.78 -3.30 0.64
C GLU A 136 8.67 -2.10 0.26
N ALA A 137 9.98 -2.18 0.55
CA ALA A 137 10.94 -1.10 0.35
C ALA A 137 11.17 -0.71 -1.12
N SER A 138 10.65 -1.47 -2.08
CA SER A 138 10.61 -1.07 -3.50
C SER A 138 9.87 0.25 -3.72
N MET A 139 8.90 0.58 -2.83
CA MET A 139 8.12 1.81 -2.87
C MET A 139 8.73 2.96 -2.06
N LEU A 140 9.83 2.75 -1.35
CA LEU A 140 10.39 3.76 -0.44
C LEU A 140 10.91 4.96 -1.22
N PRO A 141 10.38 6.19 -0.99
CA PRO A 141 10.85 7.39 -1.67
C PRO A 141 12.32 7.71 -1.31
N PRO A 142 13.06 8.36 -2.22
CA PRO A 142 14.45 8.75 -1.96
C PRO A 142 14.62 9.61 -0.70
N GLU A 143 13.65 10.47 -0.39
CA GLU A 143 13.68 11.32 0.80
C GLU A 143 13.61 10.51 2.09
N HIS A 144 12.80 9.46 2.13
CA HIS A 144 12.70 8.56 3.29
C HIS A 144 13.97 7.72 3.43
N PHE A 145 14.50 7.21 2.32
CA PHE A 145 15.77 6.49 2.33
C PHE A 145 16.89 7.36 2.90
N LYS A 146 17.04 8.58 2.39
CA LYS A 146 18.04 9.55 2.88
C LYS A 146 17.85 9.88 4.37
N ALA A 147 16.62 9.99 4.84
CA ALA A 147 16.34 10.23 6.26
C ALA A 147 16.78 9.04 7.13
N PHE A 148 16.60 7.81 6.69
CA PHE A 148 17.16 6.64 7.39
C PHE A 148 18.69 6.64 7.39
N GLU A 149 19.34 7.00 6.27
CA GLU A 149 20.81 7.12 6.23
C GLU A 149 21.31 8.16 7.26
N GLN A 150 20.65 9.31 7.33
CA GLN A 150 20.98 10.36 8.32
C GLN A 150 20.81 9.88 9.77
N GLU A 151 19.73 9.13 10.07
CA GLU A 151 19.54 8.52 11.39
C GLU A 151 20.64 7.50 11.71
N VAL A 152 21.04 6.67 10.75
CA VAL A 152 22.15 5.71 10.91
C VAL A 152 23.45 6.43 11.22
N GLU A 153 23.81 7.47 10.46
CA GLU A 153 25.03 8.24 10.65
C GLU A 153 25.04 8.96 12.00
N MET A 154 23.94 9.62 12.37
CA MET A 154 23.79 10.32 13.64
C MET A 154 23.93 9.35 14.82
N ARG A 155 23.26 8.22 14.77
CA ARG A 155 23.29 7.19 15.83
C ARG A 155 24.67 6.55 15.96
N ALA A 156 25.35 6.30 14.85
CA ALA A 156 26.72 5.79 14.85
C ALA A 156 27.70 6.77 15.53
N ALA A 157 27.55 8.07 15.26
CA ALA A 157 28.35 9.11 15.91
C ALA A 157 28.14 9.19 17.43
N LEU A 158 26.95 8.80 17.90
CA LEU A 158 26.59 8.72 19.33
C LEU A 158 26.97 7.39 19.99
N GLY A 159 27.60 6.45 19.27
CA GLY A 159 27.93 5.12 19.76
C GLY A 159 26.71 4.20 19.97
N LYS A 160 25.57 4.54 19.40
CA LYS A 160 24.31 3.78 19.44
C LYS A 160 23.93 3.33 18.02
N PRO A 161 24.54 2.29 17.46
CA PRO A 161 24.33 1.91 16.06
C PRO A 161 22.87 1.58 15.77
N LEU A 162 22.41 1.98 14.59
CA LEU A 162 21.08 1.65 14.05
C LEU A 162 21.25 0.85 12.76
N TRP A 163 20.54 -0.24 12.63
CA TRP A 163 20.48 -1.02 11.39
C TRP A 163 19.13 -0.84 10.71
N VAL A 164 19.15 -0.64 9.39
CA VAL A 164 17.94 -0.56 8.58
C VAL A 164 17.93 -1.71 7.59
N ILE A 165 16.93 -2.59 7.71
CA ILE A 165 16.76 -3.77 6.85
C ILE A 165 15.66 -3.48 5.83
N TYR A 166 16.05 -3.30 4.57
CA TYR A 166 15.15 -3.03 3.46
C TYR A 166 14.69 -4.33 2.81
N VAL A 167 13.41 -4.64 2.92
CA VAL A 167 12.79 -5.86 2.41
C VAL A 167 11.94 -5.52 1.20
N GLY A 168 12.23 -6.09 0.03
CA GLY A 168 11.48 -5.72 -1.18
C GLY A 168 11.79 -6.56 -2.41
N ASP A 169 11.12 -6.24 -3.49
CA ASP A 169 11.29 -6.87 -4.80
C ASP A 169 11.67 -5.79 -5.83
N PRO A 170 12.90 -5.80 -6.35
CA PRO A 170 13.34 -4.80 -7.32
C PRO A 170 12.59 -4.87 -8.67
N ALA A 171 11.83 -5.93 -8.95
CA ALA A 171 10.99 -6.05 -10.14
C ALA A 171 9.60 -5.40 -9.98
N GLN A 172 9.18 -5.07 -8.76
CA GLN A 172 7.92 -4.35 -8.50
C GLN A 172 8.03 -2.86 -8.80
N LEU A 173 6.91 -2.15 -8.67
CA LEU A 173 6.83 -0.72 -8.94
C LEU A 173 7.74 0.08 -7.99
N PRO A 174 8.49 1.05 -8.51
CA PRO A 174 9.26 2.00 -7.71
C PRO A 174 8.34 3.09 -7.12
N PRO A 175 8.88 4.01 -6.28
CA PRO A 175 8.14 5.16 -5.79
C PRO A 175 7.59 6.02 -6.93
N ILE A 176 6.42 6.63 -6.69
CA ILE A 176 5.83 7.58 -7.65
C ILE A 176 6.73 8.81 -7.76
N GLY A 177 6.95 9.28 -8.98
CA GLY A 177 7.73 10.49 -9.26
C GLY A 177 9.24 10.28 -9.38
N ILE A 178 9.73 9.04 -9.25
CA ILE A 178 11.13 8.72 -9.56
C ILE A 178 11.37 8.75 -11.08
N ALA A 179 12.60 9.06 -11.48
CA ALA A 179 12.95 9.10 -12.90
C ALA A 179 12.71 7.74 -13.59
N PRO A 180 12.28 7.72 -14.85
CA PRO A 180 12.03 6.50 -15.59
C PRO A 180 13.23 5.54 -15.56
N GLY A 181 12.97 4.26 -15.29
CA GLY A 181 13.99 3.22 -15.23
C GLY A 181 14.78 3.13 -13.91
N ARG A 182 14.63 4.11 -13.00
CA ARG A 182 15.27 4.08 -11.68
C ARG A 182 14.47 3.20 -10.70
N LEU A 183 15.17 2.73 -9.67
CA LEU A 183 14.59 2.02 -8.54
C LEU A 183 14.55 2.92 -7.30
N SER A 184 13.87 2.49 -6.26
CA SER A 184 14.11 3.02 -4.93
C SER A 184 15.57 2.81 -4.55
N PRO A 185 16.27 3.78 -3.96
CA PRO A 185 17.65 3.61 -3.49
C PRO A 185 17.79 2.40 -2.54
N ALA A 186 16.73 2.04 -1.81
CA ALA A 186 16.69 0.85 -0.98
C ALA A 186 16.87 -0.47 -1.77
N MET A 187 16.61 -0.47 -3.08
CA MET A 187 16.81 -1.61 -3.97
C MET A 187 18.15 -1.58 -4.70
N GLU A 188 18.93 -0.50 -4.57
CA GLU A 188 20.22 -0.30 -5.25
C GLU A 188 21.42 -0.40 -4.28
N LEU A 189 21.24 -1.05 -3.12
CA LEU A 189 22.33 -1.28 -2.16
C LEU A 189 23.49 -2.10 -2.78
N PRO A 190 24.73 -1.95 -2.28
CA PRO A 190 25.86 -2.78 -2.69
C PRO A 190 25.59 -4.27 -2.52
N SER A 191 26.05 -5.09 -3.45
CA SER A 191 25.77 -6.54 -3.46
C SER A 191 26.21 -7.26 -2.18
N GLY A 192 27.28 -6.78 -1.53
CA GLY A 192 27.76 -7.29 -0.25
C GLY A 192 26.87 -7.00 0.95
N GLN A 193 25.78 -6.23 0.76
CA GLN A 193 24.78 -5.90 1.77
C GLN A 193 23.41 -6.54 1.49
N ILE A 194 23.29 -7.36 0.45
CA ILE A 194 22.00 -7.90 -0.02
C ILE A 194 21.94 -9.40 0.15
N ALA A 195 20.95 -9.87 0.91
CA ALA A 195 20.48 -11.26 0.87
C ALA A 195 19.44 -11.41 -0.26
N ARG A 196 19.63 -12.37 -1.18
CA ARG A 196 18.70 -12.62 -2.29
C ARG A 196 17.88 -13.87 -2.02
N LEU A 197 16.55 -13.77 -2.26
CA LEU A 197 15.58 -14.86 -2.14
C LEU A 197 14.87 -15.03 -3.48
N THR A 198 15.23 -16.07 -4.22
CA THR A 198 14.73 -16.33 -5.58
C THR A 198 13.69 -17.45 -5.61
N THR A 199 13.70 -18.35 -4.64
CA THR A 199 12.76 -19.46 -4.55
C THR A 199 11.37 -18.99 -4.16
N VAL A 200 10.41 -19.10 -5.08
CA VAL A 200 9.00 -18.72 -4.83
C VAL A 200 8.28 -19.85 -4.09
N MET A 201 7.61 -19.50 -2.97
CA MET A 201 6.96 -20.45 -2.07
C MET A 201 5.44 -20.41 -2.14
N ARG A 202 4.86 -19.28 -2.52
CA ARG A 202 3.43 -18.99 -2.33
C ARG A 202 2.55 -19.42 -3.50
N THR A 203 3.03 -19.24 -4.72
CA THR A 203 2.26 -19.44 -5.93
C THR A 203 3.02 -20.43 -6.79
N GLY A 204 2.45 -21.61 -7.00
CA GLY A 204 2.92 -22.57 -7.99
C GLY A 204 2.15 -22.43 -9.28
N GLY A 205 2.57 -23.16 -10.33
CA GLY A 205 1.82 -23.34 -11.55
C GLY A 205 1.61 -22.09 -12.39
N ALA A 206 0.42 -21.94 -12.98
CA ALA A 206 0.12 -20.99 -14.03
C ALA A 206 0.39 -19.54 -13.66
N VAL A 207 0.01 -19.09 -12.45
CA VAL A 207 0.24 -17.70 -12.01
C VAL A 207 1.73 -17.40 -11.84
N LEU A 208 2.50 -18.35 -11.31
CA LEU A 208 3.96 -18.20 -11.19
C LEU A 208 4.62 -18.15 -12.57
N ASN A 209 4.19 -19.01 -13.50
CA ASN A 209 4.68 -19.02 -14.88
C ASN A 209 4.44 -17.66 -15.55
N ALA A 210 3.22 -17.11 -15.41
CA ALA A 210 2.87 -15.80 -15.93
C ALA A 210 3.75 -14.68 -15.31
N ALA A 211 3.91 -14.66 -13.98
CA ALA A 211 4.76 -13.68 -13.29
C ALA A 211 6.23 -13.77 -13.73
N THR A 212 6.75 -14.99 -13.89
CA THR A 212 8.11 -15.22 -14.36
C THR A 212 8.30 -14.75 -15.80
N ALA A 213 7.37 -15.07 -16.70
CA ALA A 213 7.39 -14.61 -18.08
C ALA A 213 7.39 -13.07 -18.17
N VAL A 214 6.56 -12.39 -17.36
CA VAL A 214 6.56 -10.92 -17.30
C VAL A 214 7.92 -10.39 -16.85
N ARG A 215 8.50 -10.96 -15.80
CA ARG A 215 9.77 -10.50 -15.23
C ARG A 215 10.95 -10.68 -16.18
N GLU A 216 10.97 -11.78 -16.96
CA GLU A 216 12.05 -12.13 -17.88
C GLU A 216 11.92 -11.45 -19.25
N THR A 217 10.76 -10.90 -19.56
CA THR A 217 10.53 -10.15 -20.78
C THR A 217 11.30 -8.82 -20.73
N LYS A 218 11.93 -8.45 -21.86
CA LYS A 218 12.63 -7.15 -21.96
C LYS A 218 11.66 -5.97 -21.79
N PRO A 219 12.06 -4.89 -21.10
CA PRO A 219 11.24 -3.69 -21.01
C PRO A 219 10.75 -3.19 -22.36
N GLY A 220 9.46 -2.90 -22.47
CA GLY A 220 8.82 -2.43 -23.71
C GLY A 220 8.44 -3.51 -24.72
N ALA A 221 8.86 -4.75 -24.53
CA ALA A 221 8.41 -5.86 -25.36
C ALA A 221 6.95 -6.23 -25.10
N ALA A 222 6.29 -6.80 -26.10
CA ALA A 222 4.94 -7.32 -25.93
C ALA A 222 4.97 -8.61 -25.07
N ILE A 223 4.03 -8.70 -24.15
CA ILE A 223 3.84 -9.87 -23.31
C ILE A 223 2.53 -10.51 -23.74
N CYS A 224 2.59 -11.77 -24.17
CA CYS A 224 1.42 -12.55 -24.53
C CYS A 224 1.12 -13.56 -23.41
N PHE A 225 -0.08 -13.52 -22.90
CA PHE A 225 -0.56 -14.49 -21.93
C PHE A 225 -1.30 -15.62 -22.65
N LYS A 226 -1.27 -16.81 -22.05
CA LYS A 226 -2.04 -17.96 -22.51
C LYS A 226 -2.86 -18.51 -21.36
N SER A 227 -4.06 -18.97 -21.67
CA SER A 227 -4.87 -19.68 -20.68
C SER A 227 -4.18 -20.99 -20.31
N GLU A 228 -3.96 -21.19 -19.02
CA GLU A 228 -3.25 -22.33 -18.45
C GLU A 228 -3.83 -22.65 -17.07
N THR A 229 -3.85 -23.94 -16.74
CA THR A 229 -4.15 -24.40 -15.37
C THR A 229 -3.07 -25.39 -14.97
N SER A 230 -2.32 -25.05 -13.93
CA SER A 230 -1.25 -25.92 -13.42
C SER A 230 -0.94 -25.56 -11.96
N GLY A 231 -0.40 -26.53 -11.19
CA GLY A 231 0.08 -26.32 -9.83
C GLY A 231 -0.94 -25.70 -8.85
N GLY A 232 -2.23 -25.98 -9.03
CA GLY A 232 -3.30 -25.43 -8.16
C GLY A 232 -3.67 -23.98 -8.44
N SER A 233 -3.20 -23.42 -9.55
CA SER A 233 -3.54 -22.05 -9.99
C SER A 233 -3.92 -22.01 -11.47
N SER A 234 -4.61 -20.96 -11.88
CA SER A 234 -5.07 -20.78 -13.26
C SER A 234 -4.81 -19.36 -13.79
N VAL A 235 -4.55 -19.28 -15.08
CA VAL A 235 -4.56 -18.06 -15.88
C VAL A 235 -5.65 -18.20 -16.93
N VAL A 236 -6.52 -17.23 -17.05
CA VAL A 236 -7.61 -17.19 -18.05
C VAL A 236 -7.50 -15.91 -18.85
N VAL A 237 -7.37 -16.01 -20.17
CA VAL A 237 -7.24 -14.87 -21.07
C VAL A 237 -8.58 -14.61 -21.75
N HIS A 238 -9.07 -13.38 -21.64
CA HIS A 238 -10.29 -12.88 -22.26
C HIS A 238 -9.96 -12.06 -23.48
N GLY A 239 -10.28 -12.56 -24.68
CA GLY A 239 -9.98 -11.91 -25.94
C GLY A 239 -10.81 -10.67 -26.25
N ASN A 240 -11.82 -10.36 -25.43
CA ASN A 240 -12.61 -9.14 -25.58
C ASN A 240 -13.18 -8.65 -24.25
N ARG A 241 -13.49 -7.34 -24.22
CA ARG A 241 -14.00 -6.64 -23.03
C ARG A 241 -15.35 -7.18 -22.55
N GLN A 242 -16.22 -7.63 -23.43
CA GLN A 242 -17.54 -8.14 -23.06
C GLN A 242 -17.44 -9.46 -22.27
N ALA A 243 -16.56 -10.37 -22.71
CA ALA A 243 -16.29 -11.62 -21.99
C ALA A 243 -15.69 -11.32 -20.59
N ALA A 244 -14.71 -10.42 -20.51
CA ALA A 244 -14.12 -10.02 -19.24
C ALA A 244 -15.14 -9.39 -18.28
N ARG A 245 -16.07 -8.54 -18.78
CA ARG A 245 -17.14 -7.94 -17.98
C ARG A 245 -18.13 -8.99 -17.46
N ARG A 246 -18.48 -9.99 -18.27
CA ARG A 246 -19.34 -11.09 -17.82
C ARG A 246 -18.67 -11.85 -16.68
N THR A 247 -17.44 -12.28 -16.88
CA THR A 247 -16.66 -12.99 -15.86
C THR A 247 -16.47 -12.15 -14.61
N ALA A 248 -16.19 -10.83 -14.72
CA ALA A 248 -16.08 -9.97 -13.56
C ALA A 248 -17.34 -9.96 -12.70
N LYS A 249 -18.53 -9.91 -13.32
CA LYS A 249 -19.82 -9.97 -12.62
C LYS A 249 -19.99 -11.32 -11.90
N GLU A 250 -19.73 -12.42 -12.59
CA GLU A 250 -19.77 -13.77 -12.00
C GLU A 250 -18.81 -13.93 -10.82
N LEU A 251 -17.61 -13.31 -10.90
CA LEU A 251 -16.63 -13.35 -9.81
C LEU A 251 -17.00 -12.43 -8.64
N VAL A 252 -17.68 -11.32 -8.87
CA VAL A 252 -18.23 -10.48 -7.79
C VAL A 252 -19.24 -11.28 -6.98
N ASP A 253 -20.18 -11.97 -7.66
CA ASP A 253 -21.21 -12.80 -7.02
C ASP A 253 -20.60 -13.99 -6.24
N ALA A 254 -19.56 -14.63 -6.82
CA ALA A 254 -18.99 -15.85 -6.25
C ALA A 254 -17.97 -15.62 -5.14
N LEU A 255 -17.20 -14.54 -5.21
CA LEU A 255 -15.98 -14.37 -4.39
C LEU A 255 -15.99 -13.08 -3.53
N GLY A 256 -16.83 -12.11 -3.83
CA GLY A 256 -16.91 -10.87 -3.09
C GLY A 256 -15.53 -10.22 -2.88
N SER A 257 -15.07 -10.11 -1.63
CA SER A 257 -13.81 -9.46 -1.27
C SER A 257 -12.54 -10.19 -1.72
N GLU A 258 -12.61 -11.49 -2.02
CA GLU A 258 -11.48 -12.28 -2.49
C GLU A 258 -11.21 -12.10 -4.00
N PHE A 259 -12.01 -11.27 -4.66
CA PHE A 259 -11.83 -10.85 -6.05
C PHE A 259 -11.46 -9.39 -6.14
N ARG A 260 -10.55 -9.04 -7.09
CA ARG A 260 -10.16 -7.66 -7.36
C ARG A 260 -9.82 -7.44 -8.82
N ILE A 261 -10.26 -6.29 -9.36
CA ILE A 261 -9.90 -5.84 -10.70
C ILE A 261 -8.75 -4.82 -10.57
N LEU A 262 -7.72 -5.00 -11.39
CA LEU A 262 -6.54 -4.13 -11.41
C LEU A 262 -6.40 -3.43 -12.76
N ALA A 263 -6.29 -2.12 -12.72
CA ALA A 263 -6.06 -1.27 -13.89
C ALA A 263 -4.93 -0.26 -13.63
N TRP A 264 -4.52 0.46 -14.65
CA TRP A 264 -3.49 1.49 -14.54
C TRP A 264 -4.07 2.85 -14.15
N THR A 265 -5.15 3.27 -14.83
CA THR A 265 -5.73 4.61 -14.70
C THR A 265 -6.92 4.64 -13.75
N ASN A 266 -7.09 5.75 -13.01
CA ASN A 266 -8.27 5.94 -12.16
C ASN A 266 -9.57 5.92 -13.00
N GLN A 267 -9.56 6.46 -14.21
CA GLN A 267 -10.73 6.45 -15.11
C GLN A 267 -11.21 5.01 -15.42
N THR A 268 -10.28 4.10 -15.70
CA THR A 268 -10.61 2.69 -15.94
C THR A 268 -11.09 2.01 -14.66
N VAL A 269 -10.46 2.30 -13.52
CA VAL A 269 -10.90 1.83 -12.20
C VAL A 269 -12.33 2.28 -11.91
N ASP A 270 -12.66 3.54 -12.12
CA ASP A 270 -14.02 4.07 -11.88
C ASP A 270 -15.05 3.44 -12.82
N SER A 271 -14.67 3.18 -14.08
CA SER A 271 -15.53 2.45 -15.02
C SER A 271 -15.83 1.01 -14.53
N TRP A 272 -14.80 0.28 -14.06
CA TRP A 272 -14.97 -1.06 -13.53
C TRP A 272 -15.79 -1.07 -12.23
N ASN A 273 -15.52 -0.14 -11.32
CA ASN A 273 -16.28 0.01 -10.08
C ASN A 273 -17.77 0.23 -10.37
N ARG A 274 -18.10 1.11 -11.32
CA ARG A 274 -19.48 1.34 -11.73
C ARG A 274 -20.12 0.07 -12.27
N ILE A 275 -19.48 -0.63 -13.22
CA ILE A 275 -20.00 -1.85 -13.84
C ILE A 275 -20.28 -2.93 -12.80
N CYS A 276 -19.38 -3.12 -11.85
CA CYS A 276 -19.54 -4.14 -10.80
C CYS A 276 -20.58 -3.72 -9.77
N ARG A 277 -20.59 -2.44 -9.37
CA ARG A 277 -21.58 -1.92 -8.42
C ARG A 277 -23.01 -1.94 -8.98
N ASP A 278 -23.18 -1.54 -10.24
CA ASP A 278 -24.49 -1.60 -10.92
C ASP A 278 -25.00 -3.04 -11.03
N HIS A 279 -24.09 -4.01 -11.13
CA HIS A 279 -24.44 -5.42 -11.14
C HIS A 279 -24.82 -5.93 -9.74
N ASP A 280 -24.02 -5.62 -8.72
CA ASP A 280 -24.15 -6.13 -7.36
C ASP A 280 -25.33 -5.48 -6.60
N LEU A 281 -25.50 -4.15 -6.74
CA LEU A 281 -26.48 -3.38 -5.98
C LEU A 281 -27.64 -2.82 -6.83
N GLY A 282 -27.52 -2.88 -8.15
CA GLY A 282 -28.46 -2.25 -9.08
C GLY A 282 -28.05 -0.82 -9.48
N ALA A 283 -28.38 -0.46 -10.72
CA ALA A 283 -27.98 0.85 -11.30
C ALA A 283 -28.60 2.08 -10.59
N ASN A 284 -29.69 1.90 -9.87
CA ASN A 284 -30.39 2.96 -9.13
C ASN A 284 -30.14 2.87 -7.61
N ALA A 285 -29.16 2.09 -7.17
CA ALA A 285 -28.84 2.01 -5.75
C ALA A 285 -28.37 3.38 -5.20
N PRO A 286 -28.71 3.71 -3.95
CA PRO A 286 -28.21 4.91 -3.28
C PRO A 286 -26.68 4.99 -3.34
N SER A 287 -26.11 6.18 -3.14
CA SER A 287 -24.65 6.38 -3.20
C SER A 287 -23.88 5.51 -2.21
N PHE A 288 -24.49 5.16 -1.08
CA PHE A 288 -23.92 4.27 -0.07
C PHE A 288 -24.98 3.29 0.42
N VAL A 289 -24.62 2.00 0.47
CA VAL A 289 -25.52 0.90 0.85
C VAL A 289 -24.90 0.11 2.00
N VAL A 290 -25.72 -0.29 2.97
CA VAL A 290 -25.27 -1.14 4.09
C VAL A 290 -24.76 -2.48 3.54
N GLY A 291 -23.59 -2.90 4.02
CA GLY A 291 -22.85 -4.07 3.54
C GLY A 291 -21.92 -3.79 2.35
N GLU A 292 -22.04 -2.63 1.71
CA GLU A 292 -21.14 -2.25 0.62
C GLU A 292 -19.71 -2.10 1.12
N ARG A 293 -18.76 -2.55 0.30
CA ARG A 293 -17.33 -2.37 0.57
C ARG A 293 -16.79 -1.17 -0.18
N LEU A 294 -16.21 -0.27 0.57
CA LEU A 294 -15.61 0.95 0.08
C LEU A 294 -14.10 0.90 0.27
N ILE A 295 -13.37 1.69 -0.51
CA ILE A 295 -11.95 1.96 -0.32
C ILE A 295 -11.74 3.46 -0.12
N THR A 296 -10.93 3.82 0.87
CA THR A 296 -10.55 5.22 1.12
C THR A 296 -9.54 5.67 0.06
N ARG A 297 -9.82 6.79 -0.60
CA ARG A 297 -8.91 7.44 -1.57
C ARG A 297 -8.19 8.65 -0.97
N ALA A 298 -8.60 9.06 0.24
CA ALA A 298 -7.97 10.05 1.09
C ALA A 298 -8.17 9.64 2.56
N PRO A 299 -7.37 10.17 3.51
CA PRO A 299 -7.55 9.87 4.93
C PRO A 299 -8.92 10.34 5.44
N ILE A 300 -9.51 9.58 6.38
CA ILE A 300 -10.71 9.95 7.13
C ILE A 300 -10.28 10.48 8.50
N TRP A 301 -10.87 11.59 8.92
CA TRP A 301 -10.58 12.27 10.18
C TRP A 301 -11.74 12.10 11.16
N ASP A 302 -11.46 12.17 12.46
CA ASP A 302 -12.51 12.25 13.45
C ASP A 302 -13.28 13.58 13.29
N LEU A 303 -14.60 13.49 13.34
CA LEU A 303 -15.45 14.67 13.18
C LEU A 303 -15.27 15.67 14.34
N ASP A 304 -14.88 15.17 15.52
CA ASP A 304 -14.64 16.02 16.69
C ASP A 304 -13.29 16.76 16.60
N ASP A 305 -12.35 16.23 15.80
CA ASP A 305 -10.97 16.73 15.70
C ASP A 305 -10.66 17.44 14.37
N ILE A 306 -11.66 17.71 13.53
CA ILE A 306 -11.43 18.32 12.19
C ILE A 306 -10.67 19.65 12.23
N ASN A 307 -10.81 20.41 13.32
CA ASN A 307 -10.17 21.71 13.53
C ASN A 307 -8.81 21.62 14.25
N ASP A 308 -8.45 20.44 14.79
CA ASP A 308 -7.18 20.28 15.49
C ASP A 308 -6.02 20.07 14.48
N PRO A 309 -5.03 20.99 14.42
CA PRO A 309 -3.89 20.87 13.53
C PRO A 309 -3.04 19.61 13.79
N GLU A 310 -3.04 19.10 15.02
CA GLU A 310 -2.25 17.95 15.47
C GLU A 310 -3.02 16.62 15.36
N ALA A 311 -4.32 16.67 15.01
CA ALA A 311 -5.12 15.45 14.86
C ALA A 311 -4.49 14.48 13.85
N SER A 312 -4.66 13.20 14.12
CA SER A 312 -4.28 12.13 13.22
C SER A 312 -5.53 11.52 12.56
N PRO A 313 -5.45 11.06 11.32
CA PRO A 313 -6.59 10.42 10.67
C PRO A 313 -6.98 9.13 11.41
N ILE A 314 -8.29 8.93 11.60
CA ILE A 314 -8.84 7.69 12.19
C ILE A 314 -8.83 6.53 11.19
N CYS A 315 -8.87 6.82 9.91
CA CYS A 315 -8.71 5.83 8.86
C CYS A 315 -7.79 6.38 7.75
N PRO A 316 -6.62 5.77 7.58
CA PRO A 316 -5.68 6.19 6.55
C PRO A 316 -6.16 5.88 5.12
N ASN A 317 -5.52 6.52 4.14
CA ASN A 317 -5.74 6.24 2.72
C ASN A 317 -5.42 4.78 2.36
N GLY A 318 -6.22 4.19 1.48
CA GLY A 318 -6.05 2.83 0.94
C GLY A 318 -6.65 1.71 1.79
N ASN A 319 -7.36 2.04 2.87
CA ASN A 319 -8.05 1.07 3.70
C ASN A 319 -9.42 0.70 3.09
N GLU A 320 -9.77 -0.58 3.22
CA GLU A 320 -11.11 -1.07 2.89
C GLU A 320 -12.04 -0.89 4.09
N LEU A 321 -13.27 -0.49 3.81
CA LEU A 321 -14.32 -0.25 4.78
C LEU A 321 -15.56 -1.05 4.40
N GLU A 322 -16.24 -1.60 5.39
CA GLU A 322 -17.59 -2.17 5.24
C GLU A 322 -18.61 -1.19 5.83
N VAL A 323 -19.57 -0.76 5.04
CA VAL A 323 -20.65 0.15 5.47
C VAL A 323 -21.59 -0.59 6.40
N MET A 324 -21.73 -0.10 7.62
CA MET A 324 -22.64 -0.65 8.63
C MET A 324 -23.95 0.13 8.73
N ASP A 325 -23.90 1.43 8.49
CA ASP A 325 -25.06 2.33 8.43
C ASP A 325 -24.74 3.51 7.49
N ALA A 326 -25.75 4.01 6.77
CA ALA A 326 -25.63 5.16 5.89
C ALA A 326 -26.95 5.91 5.86
N ARG A 327 -26.94 7.19 6.20
CA ARG A 327 -28.12 8.04 6.26
C ARG A 327 -27.83 9.41 5.70
N GLN A 328 -28.76 9.95 4.93
CA GLN A 328 -28.67 11.35 4.50
C GLN A 328 -28.89 12.30 5.68
N ARG A 329 -28.06 13.29 5.75
CA ARG A 329 -28.13 14.37 6.74
C ARG A 329 -27.81 15.72 6.12
N GLU A 330 -28.39 16.76 6.68
CA GLU A 330 -28.03 18.13 6.43
C GLU A 330 -27.02 18.57 7.49
N VAL A 331 -25.82 18.97 7.05
CA VAL A 331 -24.73 19.39 7.92
C VAL A 331 -24.40 20.85 7.63
N LYS A 332 -24.29 21.67 8.66
CA LYS A 332 -23.78 23.04 8.52
C LYS A 332 -22.29 23.00 8.22
N VAL A 333 -21.92 23.57 7.09
CA VAL A 333 -20.52 23.65 6.65
C VAL A 333 -20.00 25.04 7.03
N ILE A 334 -19.27 25.14 8.12
CA ILE A 334 -18.76 26.41 8.67
C ILE A 334 -17.96 27.25 7.65
N PRO A 335 -17.17 26.67 6.71
CA PRO A 335 -16.45 27.49 5.74
C PRO A 335 -17.28 28.00 4.54
N LEU A 336 -18.49 27.52 4.33
CA LEU A 336 -19.36 27.94 3.22
C LEU A 336 -20.37 29.00 3.71
N ASP A 337 -19.90 30.16 4.17
CA ASP A 337 -20.72 31.31 4.56
C ASP A 337 -22.01 30.98 5.34
N GLY A 338 -21.98 29.93 6.17
CA GLY A 338 -23.12 29.47 6.97
C GLY A 338 -24.14 28.64 6.20
N GLY A 339 -23.83 28.20 4.98
CA GLY A 339 -24.68 27.28 4.22
C GLY A 339 -24.71 25.86 4.81
N SER A 340 -25.77 25.11 4.52
CA SER A 340 -25.88 23.69 4.82
C SER A 340 -25.64 22.86 3.57
N GLN A 341 -25.06 21.68 3.76
CA GLN A 341 -24.82 20.69 2.71
C GLN A 341 -25.53 19.40 3.07
N ILE A 342 -26.29 18.83 2.12
CA ILE A 342 -26.79 17.47 2.25
C ILE A 342 -25.63 16.52 2.02
N CYS A 343 -25.42 15.61 2.95
CA CYS A 343 -24.36 14.62 2.88
C CYS A 343 -24.82 13.27 3.46
N TRP A 344 -24.02 12.25 3.30
CA TRP A 344 -24.19 10.96 3.93
C TRP A 344 -23.38 10.90 5.23
N GLU A 345 -24.07 10.63 6.34
CA GLU A 345 -23.46 10.16 7.58
C GLU A 345 -23.25 8.65 7.44
N ILE A 346 -22.00 8.23 7.43
CA ILE A 346 -21.62 6.84 7.24
C ILE A 346 -20.99 6.30 8.52
N VAL A 347 -21.44 5.14 8.96
CA VAL A 347 -20.77 4.33 9.96
C VAL A 347 -20.19 3.13 9.25
N ALA A 348 -18.87 2.94 9.34
CA ALA A 348 -18.18 1.87 8.64
C ALA A 348 -17.08 1.25 9.51
N ARG A 349 -16.62 0.05 9.16
CA ARG A 349 -15.63 -0.71 9.89
C ARG A 349 -14.51 -1.17 8.97
N CYS A 350 -13.24 -0.95 9.40
CA CYS A 350 -12.05 -1.36 8.64
C CYS A 350 -11.76 -2.86 8.76
N ALA A 351 -12.01 -3.46 9.93
CA ALA A 351 -11.80 -4.88 10.20
C ALA A 351 -12.81 -5.39 11.24
N PRO A 352 -13.14 -6.69 11.26
CA PRO A 352 -14.15 -7.25 12.18
C PRO A 352 -13.91 -6.92 13.66
N ASN A 353 -12.65 -6.82 14.07
CA ASN A 353 -12.26 -6.59 15.47
C ASN A 353 -11.92 -5.13 15.78
N GLN A 354 -12.13 -4.20 14.85
CA GLN A 354 -11.91 -2.78 15.07
C GLN A 354 -13.24 -2.08 15.37
N PRO A 355 -13.25 -1.03 16.21
CA PRO A 355 -14.44 -0.23 16.42
C PRO A 355 -14.87 0.43 15.11
N PRO A 356 -16.19 0.61 14.89
CA PRO A 356 -16.68 1.35 13.74
C PRO A 356 -16.24 2.81 13.81
N ILE A 357 -15.99 3.40 12.65
CA ILE A 357 -15.69 4.81 12.48
C ILE A 357 -16.90 5.51 11.87
N LYS A 358 -17.07 6.78 12.21
CA LYS A 358 -18.13 7.64 11.68
C LYS A 358 -17.52 8.80 10.90
N PHE A 359 -18.09 9.09 9.72
CA PHE A 359 -17.64 10.19 8.87
C PHE A 359 -18.74 10.67 7.94
N TYR A 360 -18.54 11.84 7.31
CA TYR A 360 -19.42 12.36 6.28
C TYR A 360 -18.83 12.16 4.88
N ALA A 361 -19.70 11.84 3.92
CA ALA A 361 -19.36 11.75 2.51
C ALA A 361 -20.40 12.47 1.66
N LEU A 362 -19.94 13.06 0.55
CA LEU A 362 -20.79 13.72 -0.42
C LEU A 362 -21.27 12.74 -1.49
N ASP A 363 -22.41 13.04 -2.09
CA ASP A 363 -22.82 12.39 -3.33
C ASP A 363 -21.83 12.70 -4.47
N GLN A 364 -21.77 11.82 -5.47
CA GLN A 364 -20.81 11.95 -6.57
C GLN A 364 -20.96 13.26 -7.35
N GLU A 365 -22.17 13.79 -7.43
CA GLU A 365 -22.48 15.07 -8.10
C GLU A 365 -21.87 16.25 -7.34
N ASP A 366 -21.95 16.26 -6.00
CA ASP A 366 -21.47 17.33 -5.14
C ASP A 366 -19.95 17.32 -4.94
N ILE A 367 -19.29 16.15 -5.10
CA ILE A 367 -17.85 16.01 -4.90
C ILE A 367 -17.06 16.94 -5.84
N THR A 368 -17.48 17.07 -7.08
CA THR A 368 -16.76 17.87 -8.09
C THR A 368 -16.74 19.35 -7.72
N ASP A 369 -17.88 19.91 -7.34
CA ASP A 369 -18.01 21.30 -6.96
C ASP A 369 -17.27 21.58 -5.66
N TYR A 370 -17.35 20.64 -4.69
CA TYR A 370 -16.59 20.77 -3.44
C TYR A 370 -15.07 20.72 -3.66
N GLN A 371 -14.60 19.86 -4.56
CA GLN A 371 -13.16 19.82 -4.92
C GLN A 371 -12.71 21.11 -5.61
N MET A 372 -13.51 21.68 -6.49
CA MET A 372 -13.22 22.98 -7.10
C MET A 372 -13.11 24.08 -6.04
N GLN A 373 -13.97 24.08 -5.03
CA GLN A 373 -13.91 25.03 -3.92
C GLN A 373 -12.65 24.85 -3.08
N LEU A 374 -12.26 23.60 -2.76
CA LEU A 374 -11.00 23.31 -2.05
C LEU A 374 -9.78 23.81 -2.84
N GLU A 375 -9.73 23.58 -4.15
CA GLU A 375 -8.63 24.10 -4.99
C GLU A 375 -8.62 25.63 -5.09
N ALA A 376 -9.78 26.28 -5.07
CA ALA A 376 -9.88 27.74 -5.01
C ALA A 376 -9.26 28.28 -3.71
N TRP A 377 -9.64 27.77 -2.54
CA TRP A 377 -9.04 28.18 -1.26
C TRP A 377 -7.55 27.88 -1.18
N LYS A 378 -7.11 26.74 -1.70
CA LYS A 378 -5.70 26.40 -1.77
C LYS A 378 -4.92 27.39 -2.62
N THR A 379 -5.46 27.77 -3.77
CA THR A 379 -4.87 28.77 -4.69
C THR A 379 -4.82 30.14 -4.03
N GLU A 380 -5.90 30.55 -3.36
CA GLU A 380 -5.97 31.80 -2.60
C GLU A 380 -4.92 31.83 -1.48
N ALA A 381 -4.79 30.75 -0.72
CA ALA A 381 -3.80 30.62 0.36
C ALA A 381 -2.36 30.68 -0.15
N ILE A 382 -2.07 30.08 -1.30
CA ILE A 382 -0.73 30.11 -1.93
C ILE A 382 -0.39 31.52 -2.42
N ASN A 383 -1.36 32.24 -2.96
CA ASN A 383 -1.17 33.59 -3.51
C ASN A 383 -1.23 34.68 -2.42
N SER A 384 -1.66 34.36 -1.22
CA SER A 384 -1.68 35.26 -0.06
C SER A 384 -0.39 35.14 0.74
N SER A 385 -0.13 36.09 1.63
CA SER A 385 1.06 36.10 2.51
C SER A 385 0.71 36.33 3.97
N GLY A 386 1.64 35.95 4.85
CA GLY A 386 1.57 36.24 6.27
C GLY A 386 0.35 35.63 6.98
N LEU A 387 -0.38 36.45 7.73
CA LEU A 387 -1.52 36.00 8.54
C LEU A 387 -2.72 35.59 7.67
N GLN A 388 -2.94 36.26 6.54
CA GLN A 388 -4.03 35.91 5.63
C GLN A 388 -3.89 34.51 5.05
N SER A 389 -2.71 34.15 4.56
CA SER A 389 -2.44 32.79 4.09
C SER A 389 -2.67 31.75 5.19
N LYS A 390 -2.16 32.00 6.39
CA LYS A 390 -2.34 31.09 7.55
C LYS A 390 -3.81 30.92 7.94
N SER A 391 -4.60 32.00 7.92
CA SER A 391 -6.04 31.96 8.23
C SER A 391 -6.78 31.09 7.20
N ILE A 392 -6.54 31.27 5.89
CA ILE A 392 -7.18 30.46 4.85
C ILE A 392 -6.87 28.98 5.01
N TRP A 393 -5.60 28.62 5.23
CA TRP A 393 -5.21 27.24 5.47
C TRP A 393 -5.89 26.64 6.69
N ARG A 394 -5.87 27.37 7.84
CA ARG A 394 -6.30 26.87 9.13
C ARG A 394 -7.83 26.86 9.30
N GLU A 395 -8.51 27.88 8.81
CA GLU A 395 -9.93 28.12 9.11
C GLU A 395 -10.86 27.67 7.98
N ARG A 396 -10.33 27.54 6.73
CA ARG A 396 -11.14 27.14 5.56
C ARG A 396 -10.67 25.83 4.97
N TYR A 397 -9.43 25.76 4.47
CA TYR A 397 -8.97 24.64 3.67
C TYR A 397 -8.88 23.32 4.47
N TYR A 398 -8.12 23.29 5.57
CA TYR A 398 -7.93 22.04 6.30
C TYR A 398 -9.21 21.53 6.99
N PRO A 399 -10.04 22.34 7.64
CA PRO A 399 -11.30 21.85 8.18
C PRO A 399 -12.22 21.27 7.11
N SER A 400 -12.35 21.95 5.98
CA SER A 400 -13.16 21.46 4.86
C SER A 400 -12.58 20.19 4.23
N LEU A 401 -11.27 20.14 3.99
CA LEU A 401 -10.60 18.94 3.49
C LEU A 401 -10.84 17.74 4.42
N ARG A 402 -10.88 17.96 5.72
CA ARG A 402 -11.10 16.90 6.71
C ARG A 402 -12.56 16.49 6.84
N LEU A 403 -13.49 17.41 6.64
CA LEU A 403 -14.93 17.14 6.78
C LEU A 403 -15.47 16.31 5.61
N PHE A 404 -15.21 16.72 4.36
CA PHE A 404 -15.72 16.08 3.14
C PHE A 404 -14.63 15.73 2.10
N GLY A 405 -13.35 15.95 2.43
CA GLY A 405 -12.24 15.73 1.51
C GLY A 405 -11.82 14.28 1.36
N HIS A 406 -12.36 13.40 2.19
CA HIS A 406 -12.10 11.97 2.13
C HIS A 406 -12.95 11.34 1.03
N LEU A 407 -12.31 11.03 -0.05
CA LEU A 407 -12.92 10.30 -1.14
C LEU A 407 -13.00 8.83 -0.75
N VAL A 408 -14.21 8.30 -0.73
CA VAL A 408 -14.46 6.87 -0.65
C VAL A 408 -15.15 6.42 -1.92
N GLY A 409 -14.95 5.19 -2.31
CA GLY A 409 -15.61 4.63 -3.48
C GLY A 409 -15.64 3.12 -3.42
N PRO A 410 -16.42 2.48 -4.30
CA PRO A 410 -16.51 1.03 -4.33
C PRO A 410 -15.16 0.36 -4.47
N SER A 411 -15.00 -0.82 -3.88
CA SER A 411 -13.71 -1.51 -3.81
C SER A 411 -13.57 -2.69 -4.77
N TYR A 412 -14.40 -2.80 -5.81
CA TYR A 412 -14.29 -3.89 -6.82
C TYR A 412 -13.03 -3.77 -7.67
N ALA A 413 -12.61 -2.55 -7.98
CA ALA A 413 -11.41 -2.26 -8.77
C ALA A 413 -10.50 -1.26 -8.06
N THR A 414 -9.19 -1.37 -8.35
CA THR A 414 -8.17 -0.42 -7.87
C THR A 414 -7.03 -0.30 -8.87
N THR A 415 -6.20 0.74 -8.74
CA THR A 415 -4.99 0.83 -9.57
C THR A 415 -3.94 -0.17 -9.09
N VAL A 416 -3.08 -0.64 -10.02
CA VAL A 416 -1.96 -1.53 -9.69
C VAL A 416 -1.05 -0.91 -8.61
N HIS A 417 -0.85 0.42 -8.64
CA HIS A 417 -0.08 1.14 -7.63
C HIS A 417 -0.67 0.98 -6.22
N ARG A 418 -1.99 1.18 -6.08
CA ARG A 418 -2.67 1.03 -4.79
C ARG A 418 -2.84 -0.43 -4.36
N ALA A 419 -2.74 -1.38 -5.29
CA ALA A 419 -2.78 -2.81 -5.01
C ALA A 419 -1.48 -3.35 -4.37
N GLN A 420 -0.40 -2.55 -4.34
CA GLN A 420 0.84 -2.96 -3.68
C GLN A 420 0.61 -3.25 -2.19
N GLY A 421 1.25 -4.29 -1.68
CA GLY A 421 1.00 -4.81 -0.33
C GLY A 421 -0.28 -5.66 -0.20
N GLY A 422 -1.19 -5.64 -1.19
CA GLY A 422 -2.42 -6.42 -1.19
C GLY A 422 -2.33 -7.71 -2.01
N GLN A 423 -3.24 -8.66 -1.74
CA GLN A 423 -3.39 -9.90 -2.49
C GLN A 423 -4.81 -10.44 -2.37
N TRP A 424 -5.28 -11.09 -3.42
CA TRP A 424 -6.61 -11.67 -3.52
C TRP A 424 -6.54 -13.08 -4.10
N ASP A 425 -7.49 -13.90 -3.81
CA ASP A 425 -7.56 -15.25 -4.37
C ASP A 425 -7.66 -15.20 -5.90
N THR A 426 -8.49 -14.29 -6.41
CA THR A 426 -8.68 -14.07 -7.83
C THR A 426 -8.47 -12.61 -8.21
N VAL A 427 -7.73 -12.37 -9.28
CA VAL A 427 -7.46 -11.03 -9.82
C VAL A 427 -7.77 -10.99 -11.30
N LEU A 428 -8.46 -9.92 -11.74
CA LEU A 428 -8.61 -9.59 -13.15
C LEU A 428 -7.71 -8.37 -13.46
N VAL A 429 -6.78 -8.54 -14.38
CA VAL A 429 -5.88 -7.46 -14.85
C VAL A 429 -6.41 -6.91 -16.18
N ASP A 430 -6.71 -5.61 -16.21
CA ASP A 430 -7.05 -4.88 -17.44
C ASP A 430 -5.76 -4.59 -18.22
N LEU A 431 -5.34 -5.54 -19.03
CA LEU A 431 -4.11 -5.44 -19.81
C LEU A 431 -4.24 -4.36 -20.89
N ALA A 432 -5.44 -4.12 -21.42
CA ALA A 432 -5.67 -3.09 -22.42
C ALA A 432 -5.35 -1.69 -21.87
N ASP A 433 -5.76 -1.39 -20.61
CA ASP A 433 -5.41 -0.13 -19.95
C ASP A 433 -3.92 -0.06 -19.59
N ILE A 434 -3.35 -1.13 -19.04
CA ILE A 434 -1.92 -1.18 -18.68
C ILE A 434 -1.02 -1.05 -19.91
N ASN A 435 -1.40 -1.61 -21.06
CA ASN A 435 -0.64 -1.50 -22.30
C ASN A 435 -0.51 -0.05 -22.82
N ARG A 436 -1.35 0.87 -22.36
CA ARG A 436 -1.19 2.31 -22.66
C ARG A 436 0.09 2.88 -22.05
N ALA A 437 0.52 2.36 -20.89
CA ALA A 437 1.80 2.74 -20.24
C ALA A 437 3.02 2.33 -21.09
N ARG A 438 2.92 1.25 -21.89
CA ARG A 438 4.04 0.72 -22.71
C ARG A 438 4.63 1.77 -23.66
N ARG A 439 3.78 2.62 -24.22
CA ARG A 439 4.21 3.68 -25.14
C ARG A 439 4.93 4.83 -24.45
N ALA A 440 4.56 5.09 -23.19
CA ALA A 440 5.15 6.16 -22.40
C ALA A 440 6.45 5.73 -21.70
N ASN A 441 6.46 4.52 -21.13
CA ASN A 441 7.59 3.99 -20.36
C ASN A 441 7.54 2.45 -20.31
N GLY A 442 8.37 1.79 -21.11
CA GLY A 442 8.41 0.33 -21.18
C GLY A 442 8.83 -0.36 -19.89
N SER A 443 9.71 0.25 -19.09
CA SER A 443 10.12 -0.28 -17.79
C SER A 443 9.00 -0.21 -16.77
N GLU A 444 8.24 0.88 -16.74
CA GLU A 444 7.06 1.03 -15.88
C GLU A 444 5.97 0.04 -16.27
N HIS A 445 5.72 -0.12 -17.57
CA HIS A 445 4.77 -1.11 -18.09
C HIS A 445 5.06 -2.52 -17.60
N GLN A 446 6.32 -2.98 -17.70
CA GLN A 446 6.71 -4.31 -17.23
C GLN A 446 6.47 -4.46 -15.72
N ARG A 447 6.81 -3.44 -14.93
CA ARG A 447 6.62 -3.43 -13.48
C ARG A 447 5.15 -3.39 -13.08
N LEU A 448 4.32 -2.63 -13.80
CA LEU A 448 2.86 -2.63 -13.64
C LEU A 448 2.30 -4.05 -13.84
N LEU A 449 2.67 -4.70 -14.95
CA LEU A 449 2.22 -6.07 -15.23
C LEU A 449 2.71 -7.05 -14.18
N TYR A 450 4.00 -7.04 -13.85
CA TYR A 450 4.56 -7.92 -12.83
C TYR A 450 3.88 -7.74 -11.48
N THR A 451 3.72 -6.48 -11.05
CA THR A 451 3.04 -6.17 -9.79
C THR A 451 1.59 -6.66 -9.83
N GLY A 452 0.84 -6.37 -10.90
CA GLY A 452 -0.55 -6.79 -11.04
C GLY A 452 -0.75 -8.30 -11.02
N VAL A 453 0.04 -9.03 -11.82
CA VAL A 453 -0.03 -10.50 -11.91
C VAL A 453 0.28 -11.15 -10.55
N THR A 454 1.27 -10.63 -9.82
CA THR A 454 1.68 -11.16 -8.51
C THR A 454 0.69 -10.89 -7.38
N ARG A 455 -0.42 -10.18 -7.63
CA ARG A 455 -1.49 -9.99 -6.64
C ARG A 455 -2.44 -11.18 -6.55
N ALA A 456 -2.51 -12.02 -7.59
CA ALA A 456 -3.33 -13.23 -7.60
C ALA A 456 -2.66 -14.34 -6.76
N LYS A 457 -3.47 -14.99 -5.90
CA LYS A 457 -3.05 -16.18 -5.15
C LYS A 457 -3.34 -17.46 -5.92
N ARG A 458 -4.52 -17.58 -6.55
CA ARG A 458 -5.03 -18.81 -7.19
C ARG A 458 -5.43 -18.63 -8.65
N ALA A 459 -6.17 -17.56 -8.96
CA ALA A 459 -6.65 -17.35 -10.31
C ALA A 459 -6.33 -15.95 -10.83
N LEU A 460 -5.80 -15.89 -12.04
CA LEU A 460 -5.48 -14.67 -12.76
C LEU A 460 -6.29 -14.61 -14.05
N HIS A 461 -7.12 -13.58 -14.17
CA HIS A 461 -7.84 -13.27 -15.39
C HIS A 461 -7.14 -12.09 -16.09
N ILE A 462 -6.93 -12.19 -17.39
CA ILE A 462 -6.30 -11.14 -18.21
C ILE A 462 -7.30 -10.69 -19.27
N MET A 463 -7.59 -9.39 -19.32
CA MET A 463 -8.37 -8.78 -20.37
C MET A 463 -7.43 -8.12 -21.39
N GLU A 464 -7.35 -8.66 -22.61
CA GLU A 464 -6.41 -8.17 -23.65
C GLU A 464 -6.95 -7.02 -24.48
N ALA A 465 -8.26 -6.88 -24.70
CA ALA A 465 -8.84 -5.89 -25.62
C ALA A 465 -10.10 -5.20 -25.04
#